data_2bf9720c5b3c5513208c6d6cd4a5df3e
#
_entry.id   2bf9720c5b3c5513208c6d6cd4a5df3e
#
_cell.length_a   1.000
_cell.length_b   1.000
_cell.length_c   1.000
_cell.angle_alpha   90.00
_cell.angle_beta   90.00
_cell.angle_gamma   90.00
#
_symmetry.space_group_name_H-M   'P 1'
#
loop_
_entity.id
_entity.type
_entity.pdbx_description
1 polymer ?
#
loop_
_entity_poly.entity_id
_entity_poly.type
_entity_poly.pdbx_seq_one_letter_code
_entity_poly.pdbx_strand_id
1 'polypeptide(L)'
;MRIEEIHLYHVGMPLVYPFRTSYGDDDAIESLVVHLVGADGEGWGEAAPWRAPGYSPEWAYAAFLTVREWLAPQIVGRDVRSGADLRRHLAGFKGNPFAKAALDTAWWDLDASARGEPLWRAVGGVSPSVTVGADLGVMESVDRLLEAVEAVQAAGFRRLKLKFRPGWDVPVVEAVRRRFPDLPTHIDCNGAYTLADLPMFRALDGLGLAMI
;
A
#
# COMPACT_ATOMS: atom_id res chain seq x y z
N MET A 1 -27.03 5.78 4.78
CA MET A 1 -26.86 4.57 5.62
C MET A 1 -26.44 5.00 7.01
N ARG A 2 -27.13 4.54 8.04
CA ARG A 2 -26.80 4.87 9.44
C ARG A 2 -25.64 4.01 9.91
N ILE A 3 -24.60 4.63 10.43
CA ILE A 3 -23.47 3.93 11.07
C ILE A 3 -23.85 3.70 12.53
N GLU A 4 -24.00 2.45 12.94
CA GLU A 4 -24.45 2.10 14.29
C GLU A 4 -23.27 1.88 15.23
N GLU A 5 -22.24 1.13 14.78
CA GLU A 5 -21.05 0.83 15.55
C GLU A 5 -19.79 0.95 14.70
N ILE A 6 -18.66 1.25 15.35
CA ILE A 6 -17.34 1.23 14.76
C ILE A 6 -16.41 0.46 15.69
N HIS A 7 -15.91 -0.67 15.21
CA HIS A 7 -14.90 -1.46 15.91
C HIS A 7 -13.53 -1.17 15.31
N LEU A 8 -12.54 -0.97 16.17
CA LEU A 8 -11.18 -0.62 15.77
C LEU A 8 -10.21 -1.65 16.31
N TYR A 9 -9.35 -2.16 15.44
CA TYR A 9 -8.33 -3.12 15.79
C TYR A 9 -6.96 -2.58 15.41
N HIS A 10 -6.04 -2.47 16.37
CA HIS A 10 -4.63 -2.24 16.11
C HIS A 10 -3.96 -3.61 16.07
N VAL A 11 -3.52 -4.02 14.89
CA VAL A 11 -3.00 -5.36 14.64
C VAL A 11 -1.55 -5.33 14.20
N GLY A 12 -0.76 -6.31 14.63
CA GLY A 12 0.59 -6.57 14.16
C GLY A 12 0.64 -7.92 13.45
N MET A 13 1.11 -7.93 12.21
CA MET A 13 1.22 -9.12 11.36
C MET A 13 2.68 -9.42 11.04
N PRO A 14 3.28 -10.47 11.61
CA PRO A 14 4.64 -10.88 11.24
C PRO A 14 4.72 -11.20 9.75
N LEU A 15 5.79 -10.75 9.10
CA LEU A 15 6.08 -11.10 7.71
C LEU A 15 6.72 -12.49 7.63
N VAL A 16 6.46 -13.20 6.53
CA VAL A 16 7.08 -14.51 6.25
C VAL A 16 8.60 -14.38 6.10
N TYR A 17 9.06 -13.25 5.57
CA TYR A 17 10.46 -12.84 5.51
C TYR A 17 10.56 -11.31 5.64
N PRO A 18 11.66 -10.76 6.16
CA PRO A 18 11.81 -9.32 6.31
C PRO A 18 11.71 -8.58 4.97
N PHE A 19 10.98 -7.47 4.95
CA PHE A 19 10.88 -6.59 3.79
C PHE A 19 11.97 -5.51 3.86
N ARG A 20 12.99 -5.66 3.04
CA ARG A 20 14.18 -4.81 3.02
C ARG A 20 14.06 -3.71 1.97
N THR A 21 14.21 -2.48 2.40
CA THR A 21 14.11 -1.26 1.58
C THR A 21 15.32 -0.35 1.79
N SER A 22 15.26 0.86 1.23
CA SER A 22 16.31 1.87 1.43
C SER A 22 16.25 2.55 2.80
N TYR A 23 15.12 2.50 3.49
CA TYR A 23 14.93 3.14 4.81
C TYR A 23 14.93 2.15 5.99
N GLY A 24 15.09 0.86 5.73
CA GLY A 24 15.21 -0.14 6.78
C GLY A 24 14.64 -1.50 6.42
N ASP A 25 14.65 -2.38 7.40
CA ASP A 25 14.13 -3.73 7.33
C ASP A 25 12.90 -3.82 8.26
N ASP A 26 11.77 -4.25 7.70
CA ASP A 26 10.54 -4.50 8.43
C ASP A 26 10.29 -6.00 8.56
N ASP A 27 10.06 -6.47 9.77
CA ASP A 27 9.76 -7.86 10.11
C ASP A 27 8.27 -8.10 10.39
N ALA A 28 7.51 -7.02 10.53
CA ALA A 28 6.07 -7.05 10.75
C ALA A 28 5.38 -5.83 10.13
N ILE A 29 4.13 -5.97 9.75
CA ILE A 29 3.26 -4.85 9.37
C ILE A 29 2.32 -4.57 10.55
N GLU A 30 2.27 -3.29 10.95
CA GLU A 30 1.25 -2.80 11.88
C GLU A 30 0.17 -2.05 11.12
N SER A 31 -1.09 -2.40 11.39
CA SER A 31 -2.26 -1.83 10.72
C SER A 31 -3.34 -1.41 11.71
N LEU A 32 -4.07 -0.36 11.33
CA LEU A 32 -5.41 -0.10 11.85
C LEU A 32 -6.41 -0.81 10.95
N VAL A 33 -7.19 -1.73 11.50
CA VAL A 33 -8.35 -2.31 10.84
C VAL A 33 -9.61 -1.68 11.43
N VAL A 34 -10.51 -1.24 10.56
CA VAL A 34 -11.79 -0.62 10.90
C VAL A 34 -12.91 -1.53 10.44
N HIS A 35 -13.84 -1.83 11.32
CA HIS A 35 -15.08 -2.53 11.02
C HIS A 35 -16.26 -1.60 11.32
N LEU A 36 -16.99 -1.22 10.27
CA LEU A 36 -18.22 -0.44 10.37
C LEU A 36 -19.43 -1.37 10.38
N VAL A 37 -20.32 -1.17 11.33
CA VAL A 37 -21.62 -1.82 11.36
C VAL A 37 -22.70 -0.77 11.09
N GLY A 38 -23.51 -1.03 10.10
CA GLY A 38 -24.67 -0.21 9.72
C GLY A 38 -25.96 -0.98 9.77
N ALA A 39 -27.10 -0.28 9.63
CA ALA A 39 -28.42 -0.91 9.66
C ALA A 39 -28.61 -1.99 8.58
N ASP A 40 -27.90 -1.87 7.45
CA ASP A 40 -28.09 -2.72 6.26
C ASP A 40 -26.91 -3.67 6.00
N GLY A 41 -25.93 -3.76 6.92
CA GLY A 41 -24.78 -4.64 6.77
C GLY A 41 -23.53 -4.13 7.47
N GLU A 42 -22.39 -4.67 7.08
CA GLU A 42 -21.08 -4.35 7.64
C GLU A 42 -20.04 -4.12 6.55
N GLY A 43 -18.97 -3.37 6.86
CA GLY A 43 -17.88 -3.11 5.94
C GLY A 43 -16.55 -2.97 6.66
N TRP A 44 -15.48 -3.31 5.95
CA TRP A 44 -14.12 -3.38 6.48
C TRP A 44 -13.19 -2.44 5.74
N GLY A 45 -12.28 -1.81 6.47
CA GLY A 45 -11.24 -0.96 5.92
C GLY A 45 -9.94 -1.09 6.69
N GLU A 46 -8.85 -0.74 6.04
CA GLU A 46 -7.52 -0.84 6.62
C GLU A 46 -6.70 0.40 6.32
N ALA A 47 -5.80 0.73 7.24
CA ALA A 47 -4.66 1.62 7.01
C ALA A 47 -3.41 1.02 7.63
N ALA A 48 -2.33 0.91 6.83
CA ALA A 48 -1.03 0.35 7.24
C ALA A 48 0.10 1.39 7.08
N PRO A 49 0.13 2.46 7.90
CA PRO A 49 1.13 3.54 7.78
C PRO A 49 2.44 3.26 8.51
N TRP A 50 2.83 2.02 8.70
CA TRP A 50 3.95 1.56 9.54
C TRP A 50 3.73 1.71 11.06
N ARG A 51 4.63 1.08 11.84
CA ARG A 51 4.64 1.16 13.31
C ARG A 51 5.23 2.46 13.86
N ALA A 52 5.94 3.24 13.04
CA ALA A 52 6.60 4.48 13.43
C ALA A 52 6.55 5.51 12.30
N PRO A 53 6.58 6.83 12.59
CA PRO A 53 6.50 7.89 11.58
C PRO A 53 7.83 8.10 10.84
N GLY A 54 8.41 7.02 10.30
CA GLY A 54 9.65 7.06 9.54
C GLY A 54 9.47 7.30 8.06
N TYR A 55 8.41 6.72 7.48
CA TYR A 55 8.10 6.84 6.05
C TYR A 55 7.04 7.91 5.77
N SER A 56 6.08 8.05 6.65
CA SER A 56 5.04 9.09 6.60
C SER A 56 4.87 9.73 7.97
N PRO A 57 4.22 10.91 8.08
CA PRO A 57 3.97 11.52 9.39
C PRO A 57 2.96 10.76 10.25
N GLU A 58 2.21 9.81 9.67
CA GLU A 58 1.29 8.95 10.42
C GLU A 58 1.93 7.58 10.70
N TRP A 59 1.48 6.93 11.78
CA TRP A 59 1.80 5.53 12.09
C TRP A 59 0.57 4.83 12.67
N ALA A 60 0.55 3.49 12.67
CA ALA A 60 -0.63 2.67 12.92
C ALA A 60 -1.34 3.01 14.24
N TYR A 61 -0.59 3.14 15.34
CA TYR A 61 -1.19 3.47 16.64
C TYR A 61 -1.72 4.90 16.70
N ALA A 62 -1.05 5.88 16.07
CA ALA A 62 -1.59 7.24 15.99
C ALA A 62 -2.84 7.29 15.11
N ALA A 63 -2.89 6.57 14.00
CA ALA A 63 -4.08 6.44 13.18
C ALA A 63 -5.24 5.82 13.97
N PHE A 64 -4.97 4.76 14.75
CA PHE A 64 -5.95 4.15 15.66
C PHE A 64 -6.50 5.17 16.67
N LEU A 65 -5.63 5.93 17.36
CA LEU A 65 -6.06 6.94 18.31
C LEU A 65 -6.84 8.07 17.62
N THR A 66 -6.39 8.51 16.46
CA THR A 66 -7.06 9.56 15.69
C THR A 66 -8.48 9.15 15.30
N VAL A 67 -8.66 7.91 14.83
CA VAL A 67 -10.00 7.41 14.52
C VAL A 67 -10.83 7.32 15.79
N ARG A 68 -10.31 6.69 16.84
CA ARG A 68 -11.05 6.46 18.10
C ARG A 68 -11.53 7.74 18.78
N GLU A 69 -10.62 8.70 18.93
CA GLU A 69 -10.88 9.88 19.75
C GLU A 69 -11.59 11.01 18.96
N TRP A 70 -11.35 11.09 17.66
CA TRP A 70 -11.72 12.28 16.89
C TRP A 70 -12.61 12.00 15.68
N LEU A 71 -12.33 10.96 14.87
CA LEU A 71 -13.05 10.76 13.61
C LEU A 71 -14.31 9.93 13.81
N ALA A 72 -14.24 8.81 14.51
CA ALA A 72 -15.40 7.93 14.76
C ALA A 72 -16.56 8.66 15.45
N PRO A 73 -16.35 9.53 16.47
CA PRO A 73 -17.44 10.28 17.07
C PRO A 73 -18.19 11.22 16.13
N GLN A 74 -17.63 11.54 14.95
CA GLN A 74 -18.30 12.39 13.97
C GLN A 74 -19.31 11.64 13.12
N ILE A 75 -19.25 10.31 13.08
CA ILE A 75 -20.05 9.51 12.16
C ILE A 75 -20.90 8.43 12.85
N VAL A 76 -20.51 7.97 14.04
CA VAL A 76 -21.34 7.02 14.84
C VAL A 76 -22.69 7.63 15.14
N GLY A 77 -23.75 6.86 14.92
CA GLY A 77 -25.14 7.28 15.11
C GLY A 77 -25.69 8.20 14.03
N ARG A 78 -24.92 8.50 12.99
CA ARG A 78 -25.35 9.40 11.90
C ARG A 78 -25.64 8.67 10.60
N ASP A 79 -26.47 9.28 9.78
CA ASP A 79 -26.69 8.86 8.40
C ASP A 79 -25.57 9.41 7.51
N VAL A 80 -24.76 8.52 6.95
CA VAL A 80 -23.73 8.84 5.97
C VAL A 80 -24.21 8.36 4.60
N ARG A 81 -24.52 9.30 3.71
CA ARG A 81 -25.24 9.02 2.45
C ARG A 81 -24.32 8.69 1.28
N SER A 82 -23.05 9.06 1.35
CA SER A 82 -22.05 8.85 0.29
C SER A 82 -20.64 9.04 0.83
N GLY A 83 -19.61 8.57 0.11
CA GLY A 83 -18.21 8.87 0.45
C GLY A 83 -17.91 10.38 0.48
N ALA A 84 -18.61 11.18 -0.34
CA ALA A 84 -18.51 12.64 -0.26
C ALA A 84 -19.12 13.20 1.03
N ASP A 85 -20.17 12.58 1.55
CA ASP A 85 -20.79 12.94 2.82
C ASP A 85 -19.89 12.58 3.99
N LEU A 86 -19.28 11.36 3.98
CA LEU A 86 -18.26 10.97 4.92
C LEU A 86 -17.12 11.99 5.00
N ARG A 87 -16.58 12.39 3.85
CA ARG A 87 -15.52 13.41 3.78
C ARG A 87 -15.95 14.75 4.38
N ARG A 88 -17.21 15.17 4.21
CA ARG A 88 -17.73 16.40 4.83
C ARG A 88 -17.74 16.30 6.36
N HIS A 89 -18.18 15.18 6.91
CA HIS A 89 -18.14 14.94 8.36
C HIS A 89 -16.73 15.02 8.94
N LEU A 90 -15.73 14.53 8.18
CA LEU A 90 -14.34 14.49 8.61
C LEU A 90 -13.51 15.72 8.21
N ALA A 91 -14.09 16.69 7.47
CA ALA A 91 -13.35 17.84 6.92
C ALA A 91 -12.78 18.81 7.95
N GLY A 92 -13.34 18.83 9.15
CA GLY A 92 -12.84 19.65 10.27
C GLY A 92 -11.44 19.25 10.72
N PHE A 93 -11.07 17.98 10.57
CA PHE A 93 -9.76 17.44 10.96
C PHE A 93 -8.77 17.57 9.80
N LYS A 94 -7.63 18.22 10.04
CA LYS A 94 -6.61 18.44 9.00
C LYS A 94 -5.62 17.26 8.98
N GLY A 95 -5.04 16.99 7.81
CA GLY A 95 -4.13 15.84 7.63
C GLY A 95 -4.78 14.49 7.91
N ASN A 96 -4.00 13.58 8.46
CA ASN A 96 -4.40 12.22 8.84
C ASN A 96 -5.06 11.42 7.68
N PRO A 97 -4.43 11.37 6.47
CA PRO A 97 -4.99 10.68 5.33
C PRO A 97 -5.13 9.17 5.55
N PHE A 98 -4.19 8.51 6.25
CA PHE A 98 -4.32 7.08 6.56
C PHE A 98 -5.50 6.78 7.47
N ALA A 99 -5.65 7.52 8.57
CA ALA A 99 -6.79 7.37 9.47
C ALA A 99 -8.13 7.59 8.75
N LYS A 100 -8.20 8.58 7.87
CA LYS A 100 -9.41 8.85 7.06
C LYS A 100 -9.64 7.77 6.01
N ALA A 101 -8.57 7.27 5.35
CA ALA A 101 -8.67 6.23 4.34
C ALA A 101 -9.22 4.92 4.91
N ALA A 102 -8.85 4.55 6.14
CA ALA A 102 -9.40 3.38 6.80
C ALA A 102 -10.93 3.47 6.96
N LEU A 103 -11.45 4.63 7.36
CA LEU A 103 -12.90 4.87 7.46
C LEU A 103 -13.56 4.95 6.08
N ASP A 104 -12.94 5.60 5.11
CA ASP A 104 -13.45 5.75 3.74
C ASP A 104 -13.57 4.38 3.07
N THR A 105 -12.54 3.55 3.17
CA THR A 105 -12.55 2.19 2.62
C THR A 105 -13.64 1.33 3.28
N ALA A 106 -13.74 1.37 4.61
CA ALA A 106 -14.77 0.64 5.34
C ALA A 106 -16.19 1.09 4.95
N TRP A 107 -16.39 2.39 4.73
CA TRP A 107 -17.68 2.92 4.27
C TRP A 107 -18.02 2.44 2.85
N TRP A 108 -17.06 2.46 1.93
CA TRP A 108 -17.28 1.98 0.57
C TRP A 108 -17.55 0.48 0.52
N ASP A 109 -16.89 -0.31 1.37
CA ASP A 109 -17.13 -1.75 1.48
C ASP A 109 -18.53 -2.02 2.02
N LEU A 110 -18.95 -1.31 3.07
CA LEU A 110 -20.30 -1.37 3.62
C LEU A 110 -21.37 -1.01 2.57
N ASP A 111 -21.19 0.10 1.84
CA ASP A 111 -22.13 0.55 0.81
C ASP A 111 -22.22 -0.44 -0.37
N ALA A 112 -21.10 -0.98 -0.82
CA ALA A 112 -21.04 -1.99 -1.88
C ALA A 112 -21.72 -3.30 -1.43
N SER A 113 -21.43 -3.76 -0.21
CA SER A 113 -22.02 -4.96 0.37
C SER A 113 -23.53 -4.84 0.51
N ALA A 114 -24.03 -3.71 1.01
CA ALA A 114 -25.46 -3.44 1.15
C ALA A 114 -26.20 -3.41 -0.20
N ARG A 115 -25.52 -3.01 -1.27
CA ARG A 115 -26.04 -3.04 -2.65
C ARG A 115 -25.85 -4.37 -3.37
N GLY A 116 -25.15 -5.33 -2.76
CA GLY A 116 -24.84 -6.62 -3.38
C GLY A 116 -23.92 -6.49 -4.61
N GLU A 117 -23.05 -5.47 -4.66
CA GLU A 117 -22.14 -5.28 -5.77
C GLU A 117 -20.66 -5.32 -5.31
N PRO A 118 -19.73 -5.74 -6.16
CA PRO A 118 -18.32 -5.77 -5.80
C PRO A 118 -17.77 -4.35 -5.67
N LEU A 119 -16.89 -4.13 -4.67
CA LEU A 119 -16.31 -2.83 -4.34
C LEU A 119 -15.68 -2.11 -5.54
N TRP A 120 -14.95 -2.84 -6.41
CA TRP A 120 -14.34 -2.23 -7.59
C TRP A 120 -15.36 -1.53 -8.51
N ARG A 121 -16.58 -2.07 -8.60
CA ARG A 121 -17.66 -1.45 -9.40
C ARG A 121 -18.26 -0.26 -8.66
N ALA A 122 -18.47 -0.38 -7.35
CA ALA A 122 -19.00 0.70 -6.51
C ALA A 122 -18.16 1.99 -6.60
N VAL A 123 -16.83 1.85 -6.68
CA VAL A 123 -15.88 2.97 -6.83
C VAL A 123 -15.67 3.40 -8.29
N GLY A 124 -16.44 2.88 -9.24
CA GLY A 124 -16.38 3.28 -10.65
C GLY A 124 -15.37 2.52 -11.50
N GLY A 125 -14.88 1.38 -11.05
CA GLY A 125 -14.00 0.51 -11.85
C GLY A 125 -14.72 -0.05 -13.09
N VAL A 126 -13.98 -0.17 -14.18
CA VAL A 126 -14.51 -0.61 -15.48
C VAL A 126 -14.14 -2.06 -15.83
N SER A 127 -13.29 -2.69 -15.03
CA SER A 127 -12.84 -4.08 -15.23
C SER A 127 -12.72 -4.81 -13.89
N PRO A 128 -13.14 -6.07 -13.82
CA PRO A 128 -12.98 -6.90 -12.62
C PRO A 128 -11.55 -7.40 -12.42
N SER A 129 -10.66 -7.15 -13.37
CA SER A 129 -9.26 -7.62 -13.33
C SER A 129 -8.29 -6.53 -13.75
N VAL A 130 -7.08 -6.58 -13.18
CA VAL A 130 -5.96 -5.70 -13.50
C VAL A 130 -4.67 -6.53 -13.54
N THR A 131 -3.78 -6.22 -14.50
CA THR A 131 -2.46 -6.84 -14.56
C THR A 131 -1.58 -6.28 -13.46
N VAL A 132 -1.07 -7.15 -12.60
CA VAL A 132 -0.17 -6.79 -11.51
C VAL A 132 1.28 -7.18 -11.79
N GLY A 133 2.23 -6.51 -11.12
CA GLY A 133 3.65 -6.88 -11.10
C GLY A 133 4.03 -7.52 -9.77
N ALA A 134 5.16 -8.23 -9.75
CA ALA A 134 5.81 -8.65 -8.52
C ALA A 134 6.70 -7.53 -7.97
N ASP A 135 6.69 -7.33 -6.66
CA ASP A 135 7.60 -6.42 -5.94
C ASP A 135 8.60 -7.25 -5.14
N LEU A 136 9.88 -7.12 -5.46
CA LEU A 136 10.96 -7.85 -4.80
C LEU A 136 11.82 -6.86 -3.98
N GLY A 137 11.95 -7.16 -2.70
CA GLY A 137 12.84 -6.44 -1.78
C GLY A 137 14.31 -6.66 -2.07
N VAL A 138 15.17 -5.96 -1.36
CA VAL A 138 16.62 -6.21 -1.37
C VAL A 138 16.89 -7.60 -0.81
N MET A 139 17.68 -8.39 -1.53
CA MET A 139 18.01 -9.77 -1.16
C MET A 139 19.47 -9.93 -0.71
N GLU A 140 19.79 -11.09 -0.19
CA GLU A 140 21.12 -11.41 0.32
C GLU A 140 22.17 -11.49 -0.78
N SER A 141 21.77 -11.85 -1.99
CA SER A 141 22.64 -11.91 -3.16
C SER A 141 21.86 -11.71 -4.47
N VAL A 142 22.59 -11.37 -5.54
CA VAL A 142 22.03 -11.26 -6.89
C VAL A 142 21.48 -12.62 -7.36
N ASP A 143 22.14 -13.74 -7.02
CA ASP A 143 21.68 -15.07 -7.40
C ASP A 143 20.31 -15.37 -6.78
N ARG A 144 20.13 -15.06 -5.49
CA ARG A 144 18.82 -15.19 -4.82
C ARG A 144 17.74 -14.30 -5.47
N LEU A 145 18.10 -13.11 -5.89
CA LEU A 145 17.19 -12.27 -6.64
C LEU A 145 16.79 -12.90 -7.97
N LEU A 146 17.74 -13.42 -8.74
CA LEU A 146 17.46 -14.05 -10.04
C LEU A 146 16.57 -15.29 -9.89
N GLU A 147 16.79 -16.12 -8.85
CA GLU A 147 15.90 -17.23 -8.50
C GLU A 147 14.47 -16.75 -8.18
N ALA A 148 14.35 -15.68 -7.40
CA ALA A 148 13.05 -15.12 -7.07
C ALA A 148 12.34 -14.52 -8.28
N VAL A 149 13.06 -13.86 -9.19
CA VAL A 149 12.50 -13.35 -10.45
C VAL A 149 11.98 -14.49 -11.33
N GLU A 150 12.74 -15.58 -11.42
CA GLU A 150 12.31 -16.78 -12.16
C GLU A 150 11.02 -17.38 -11.57
N ALA A 151 10.96 -17.48 -10.23
CA ALA A 151 9.78 -17.99 -9.54
C ALA A 151 8.53 -17.12 -9.75
N VAL A 152 8.64 -15.77 -9.69
CA VAL A 152 7.49 -14.89 -9.93
C VAL A 152 7.07 -14.87 -11.39
N GLN A 153 8.00 -15.02 -12.36
CA GLN A 153 7.65 -15.22 -13.76
C GLN A 153 6.89 -16.53 -13.98
N ALA A 154 7.36 -17.63 -13.38
CA ALA A 154 6.69 -18.91 -13.43
C ALA A 154 5.28 -18.87 -12.81
N ALA A 155 5.09 -18.04 -11.77
CA ALA A 155 3.78 -17.76 -11.17
C ALA A 155 2.87 -16.87 -12.05
N GLY A 156 3.35 -16.38 -13.19
CA GLY A 156 2.56 -15.65 -14.17
C GLY A 156 2.65 -14.13 -14.07
N PHE A 157 3.49 -13.58 -13.20
CA PHE A 157 3.70 -12.12 -13.14
C PHE A 157 4.39 -11.62 -14.41
N ARG A 158 3.89 -10.52 -14.97
CA ARG A 158 4.33 -9.96 -16.26
C ARG A 158 5.12 -8.67 -16.14
N ARG A 159 5.34 -8.19 -14.93
CA ARG A 159 6.10 -6.98 -14.61
C ARG A 159 6.83 -7.18 -13.30
N LEU A 160 8.03 -6.62 -13.20
CA LEU A 160 8.88 -6.69 -12.02
C LEU A 160 9.13 -5.29 -11.46
N LYS A 161 9.01 -5.15 -10.15
CA LYS A 161 9.48 -4.01 -9.37
C LYS A 161 10.61 -4.47 -8.47
N LEU A 162 11.73 -3.76 -8.48
CA LEU A 162 12.88 -4.02 -7.63
C LEU A 162 13.07 -2.89 -6.63
N LYS A 163 13.26 -3.20 -5.38
CA LYS A 163 13.77 -2.24 -4.41
C LYS A 163 15.22 -1.90 -4.72
N PHE A 164 15.54 -0.61 -4.70
CA PHE A 164 16.79 -0.07 -5.17
C PHE A 164 17.39 0.85 -4.08
N ARG A 165 18.65 0.61 -3.72
CA ARG A 165 19.36 1.39 -2.70
C ARG A 165 20.86 1.42 -2.98
N PRO A 166 21.64 2.35 -2.39
CA PRO A 166 23.09 2.33 -2.51
C PRO A 166 23.70 0.97 -2.18
N GLY A 167 24.55 0.47 -3.07
CA GLY A 167 25.16 -0.86 -2.98
C GLY A 167 24.28 -2.02 -3.45
N TRP A 168 23.02 -1.76 -3.77
CA TRP A 168 22.08 -2.68 -4.42
C TRP A 168 21.42 -1.93 -5.57
N ASP A 169 22.20 -1.64 -6.62
CA ASP A 169 21.91 -0.65 -7.64
C ASP A 169 22.21 -1.13 -9.07
N VAL A 170 22.93 -0.38 -9.89
CA VAL A 170 23.11 -0.66 -11.31
C VAL A 170 23.49 -2.12 -11.61
N PRO A 171 24.48 -2.75 -10.93
CA PRO A 171 24.85 -4.14 -11.20
C PRO A 171 23.71 -5.15 -11.03
N VAL A 172 22.78 -4.86 -10.11
CA VAL A 172 21.59 -5.70 -9.88
C VAL A 172 20.64 -5.63 -11.08
N VAL A 173 20.38 -4.42 -11.57
CA VAL A 173 19.54 -4.20 -12.75
C VAL A 173 20.18 -4.84 -13.99
N GLU A 174 21.49 -4.68 -14.18
CA GLU A 174 22.23 -5.33 -15.27
C GLU A 174 22.10 -6.86 -15.25
N ALA A 175 22.20 -7.48 -14.07
CA ALA A 175 22.06 -8.91 -13.91
C ALA A 175 20.64 -9.37 -14.29
N VAL A 176 19.61 -8.67 -13.82
CA VAL A 176 18.22 -8.96 -14.15
C VAL A 176 17.97 -8.79 -15.66
N ARG A 177 18.43 -7.68 -16.27
CA ARG A 177 18.26 -7.43 -17.70
C ARG A 177 18.98 -8.48 -18.58
N ARG A 178 20.15 -8.94 -18.17
CA ARG A 178 20.91 -9.99 -18.89
C ARG A 178 20.17 -11.32 -18.87
N ARG A 179 19.55 -11.67 -17.73
CA ARG A 179 18.83 -12.95 -17.58
C ARG A 179 17.40 -12.92 -18.12
N PHE A 180 16.73 -11.74 -18.02
CA PHE A 180 15.33 -11.54 -18.38
C PHE A 180 15.15 -10.27 -19.24
N PRO A 181 15.67 -10.28 -20.49
CA PRO A 181 15.74 -9.06 -21.31
C PRO A 181 14.36 -8.48 -21.65
N ASP A 182 13.34 -9.29 -21.79
CA ASP A 182 11.99 -8.90 -22.20
C ASP A 182 11.04 -8.60 -21.03
N LEU A 183 11.47 -8.84 -19.77
CA LEU A 183 10.63 -8.61 -18.60
C LEU A 183 10.55 -7.11 -18.30
N PRO A 184 9.38 -6.45 -18.42
CA PRO A 184 9.22 -5.07 -18.02
C PRO A 184 9.61 -4.88 -16.55
N THR A 185 10.69 -4.14 -16.32
CA THR A 185 11.27 -3.96 -14.99
C THR A 185 11.30 -2.48 -14.65
N HIS A 186 10.94 -2.14 -13.41
CA HIS A 186 11.14 -0.81 -12.84
C HIS A 186 11.79 -0.92 -11.47
N ILE A 187 12.39 0.19 -11.03
CA ILE A 187 13.04 0.29 -9.72
C ILE A 187 12.28 1.26 -8.83
N ASP A 188 12.34 1.00 -7.54
CA ASP A 188 11.80 1.89 -6.51
C ASP A 188 12.93 2.28 -5.54
N CYS A 189 13.32 3.53 -5.63
CA CYS A 189 14.40 4.12 -4.84
C CYS A 189 13.95 4.59 -3.45
N ASN A 190 12.65 4.66 -3.19
CA ASN A 190 12.07 5.14 -1.92
C ASN A 190 12.70 6.46 -1.41
N GLY A 191 13.11 7.36 -2.30
CA GLY A 191 13.71 8.64 -1.93
C GLY A 191 15.13 8.57 -1.38
N ALA A 192 15.86 7.47 -1.58
CA ALA A 192 17.21 7.26 -1.01
C ALA A 192 18.33 8.02 -1.73
N TYR A 193 18.05 8.69 -2.84
CA TYR A 193 19.05 9.30 -3.68
C TYR A 193 18.89 10.83 -3.79
N THR A 194 19.96 11.49 -4.18
CA THR A 194 20.04 12.95 -4.36
C THR A 194 20.49 13.30 -5.76
N LEU A 195 20.56 14.58 -6.09
CA LEU A 195 21.11 15.05 -7.38
C LEU A 195 22.59 14.69 -7.56
N ALA A 196 23.33 14.42 -6.48
CA ALA A 196 24.71 13.96 -6.57
C ALA A 196 24.83 12.57 -7.20
N ASP A 197 23.76 11.77 -7.14
CA ASP A 197 23.69 10.41 -7.68
C ASP A 197 23.30 10.35 -9.17
N LEU A 198 23.14 11.51 -9.81
CA LEU A 198 22.77 11.60 -11.23
C LEU A 198 23.66 10.76 -12.18
N PRO A 199 24.99 10.63 -11.99
CA PRO A 199 25.81 9.73 -12.83
C PRO A 199 25.35 8.27 -12.77
N MET A 200 24.92 7.78 -11.60
CA MET A 200 24.40 6.44 -11.44
C MET A 200 23.07 6.28 -12.21
N PHE A 201 22.15 7.26 -12.12
CA PHE A 201 20.89 7.23 -12.89
C PHE A 201 21.13 7.26 -14.40
N ARG A 202 22.14 8.00 -14.87
CA ARG A 202 22.54 7.98 -16.29
C ARG A 202 23.03 6.59 -16.73
N ALA A 203 23.67 5.82 -15.86
CA ALA A 203 24.06 4.47 -16.20
C ALA A 203 22.86 3.53 -16.39
N LEU A 204 21.70 3.84 -15.81
CA LEU A 204 20.45 3.09 -15.98
C LEU A 204 19.75 3.36 -17.31
N ASP A 205 20.01 4.48 -17.98
CA ASP A 205 19.32 4.89 -19.23
C ASP A 205 19.40 3.81 -20.33
N GLY A 206 20.55 3.13 -20.44
CA GLY A 206 20.78 2.06 -21.41
C GLY A 206 20.15 0.72 -21.05
N LEU A 207 19.61 0.57 -19.84
CA LEU A 207 19.10 -0.72 -19.33
C LEU A 207 17.61 -0.95 -19.60
N GLY A 208 16.93 -0.04 -20.27
CA GLY A 208 15.55 -0.20 -20.72
C GLY A 208 14.57 -0.40 -19.59
N LEU A 209 14.72 0.34 -18.46
CA LEU A 209 13.75 0.34 -17.37
C LEU A 209 12.43 0.95 -17.82
N ALA A 210 11.32 0.34 -17.40
CA ALA A 210 9.99 0.84 -17.70
C ALA A 210 9.64 2.09 -16.87
N MET A 211 10.27 2.25 -15.68
CA MET A 211 10.02 3.36 -14.75
C MET A 211 11.10 3.39 -13.66
N ILE A 212 11.38 4.56 -13.13
CA ILE A 212 12.19 4.83 -11.94
C ILE A 212 11.34 5.57 -10.92
#